data_e9929be81d73a9233e9a974ceaa56049
#
_entry.id   e9929be81d73a9233e9a974ceaa56049
#
_cell.length_a   1.000
_cell.length_b   1.000
_cell.length_c   1.000
_cell.angle_alpha   90.00
_cell.angle_beta   90.00
_cell.angle_gamma   90.00
#
_symmetry.space_group_name_H-M   'P 1'
#
loop_
_entity.id
_entity.type
_entity.pdbx_description
1 polymer ?
#
loop_
_entity_poly.entity_id
_entity_poly.type
_entity_poly.pdbx_seq_one_letter_code
_entity_poly.pdbx_strand_id
1 'polypeptide(L)'
;MQSPKTTVTKSVRETASITIPKIMIAVSLLGTFCSQASAHGLWTEERRGNIEVVYGHGAEDSKFKAQKISGAWAFDAAGKMIPVTVERLADHARLQPLSKPAVMSVALNNGMWSQTADKKWVNEGRSKVPGAVTALQTFKYSLAIYQPGVELPPLKRLRLAIVPEADPLGVGPGNNLPVRVLLDGKPVSGIKLIGDYRSQPDEISATTDAQGRASITVRNEGLNVIAAQTVVKVSGNPDIDEEGMFTSLTFVGEAHHE
;
A
#
# COMPACT_ATOMS: atom_id res chain seq x y z
N MET A 1 41.17 -31.61 86.42
CA MET A 1 40.91 -30.49 85.53
C MET A 1 40.36 -31.08 84.24
N GLN A 2 39.05 -31.16 84.13
CA GLN A 2 38.36 -31.79 82.98
C GLN A 2 37.75 -30.68 82.11
N SER A 3 38.10 -30.69 80.80
CA SER A 3 37.54 -29.80 79.76
C SER A 3 36.28 -30.41 79.22
N PRO A 4 35.23 -29.62 79.00
CA PRO A 4 33.94 -30.10 78.45
C PRO A 4 34.00 -30.23 76.91
N LYS A 5 33.46 -31.33 76.44
CA LYS A 5 33.28 -31.63 75.00
C LYS A 5 32.08 -30.83 74.46
N THR A 6 32.32 -30.00 73.49
CA THR A 6 31.23 -29.27 72.75
C THR A 6 30.66 -30.15 71.64
N THR A 7 29.38 -30.48 71.75
CA THR A 7 28.61 -31.22 70.73
C THR A 7 28.13 -30.23 69.67
N VAL A 8 28.56 -30.40 68.40
CA VAL A 8 28.11 -29.63 67.25
C VAL A 8 26.89 -30.32 66.61
N THR A 9 25.74 -29.73 66.73
CA THR A 9 24.49 -30.21 66.10
C THR A 9 24.48 -29.69 64.67
N LYS A 10 24.50 -30.58 63.67
CA LYS A 10 24.35 -30.27 62.24
C LYS A 10 22.87 -30.03 61.92
N SER A 11 22.49 -28.78 61.62
CA SER A 11 21.20 -28.43 61.07
C SER A 11 21.17 -28.77 59.58
N VAL A 12 20.31 -29.70 59.20
CA VAL A 12 19.98 -30.03 57.83
C VAL A 12 18.94 -29.01 57.33
N ARG A 13 19.32 -28.13 56.42
CA ARG A 13 18.34 -27.26 55.69
C ARG A 13 17.78 -28.06 54.53
N GLU A 14 16.50 -28.40 54.62
CA GLU A 14 15.72 -28.84 53.47
C GLU A 14 15.49 -27.68 52.53
N THR A 15 16.05 -27.77 51.34
CA THR A 15 15.75 -26.85 50.24
C THR A 15 14.49 -27.36 49.49
N ALA A 16 13.38 -26.71 49.76
CA ALA A 16 12.15 -26.95 48.98
C ALA A 16 12.33 -26.47 47.57
N SER A 17 12.33 -27.39 46.60
CA SER A 17 12.38 -27.12 45.16
C SER A 17 10.98 -26.68 44.71
N ILE A 18 10.78 -25.41 44.44
CA ILE A 18 9.54 -24.89 43.85
C ILE A 18 9.56 -25.17 42.34
N THR A 19 8.81 -26.18 41.95
CA THR A 19 8.60 -26.50 40.52
C THR A 19 7.56 -25.53 39.97
N ILE A 20 8.02 -24.54 39.21
CA ILE A 20 7.16 -23.60 38.46
C ILE A 20 6.61 -24.34 37.22
N PRO A 21 5.28 -24.49 37.06
CA PRO A 21 4.76 -25.09 35.86
C PRO A 21 5.02 -24.15 34.68
N LYS A 22 5.67 -24.65 33.60
CA LYS A 22 5.81 -23.99 32.34
C LYS A 22 4.42 -23.85 31.70
N ILE A 23 3.79 -22.68 31.88
CA ILE A 23 2.60 -22.31 31.12
C ILE A 23 3.07 -22.08 29.69
N MET A 24 2.83 -23.06 28.82
CA MET A 24 2.90 -22.88 27.38
C MET A 24 1.75 -21.96 26.98
N ILE A 25 2.02 -20.69 26.76
CA ILE A 25 1.12 -19.78 26.07
C ILE A 25 1.15 -20.19 24.60
N ALA A 26 0.19 -20.99 24.19
CA ALA A 26 -0.10 -21.22 22.78
C ALA A 26 -0.64 -19.90 22.21
N VAL A 27 0.23 -19.12 21.58
CA VAL A 27 -0.17 -17.99 20.74
C VAL A 27 -0.84 -18.60 19.52
N SER A 28 -2.16 -18.75 19.58
CA SER A 28 -2.98 -19.04 18.40
C SER A 28 -2.84 -17.83 17.47
N LEU A 29 -1.97 -17.92 16.46
CA LEU A 29 -2.04 -17.09 15.27
C LEU A 29 -3.36 -17.46 14.57
N LEU A 30 -4.47 -16.85 14.98
CA LEU A 30 -5.62 -16.72 14.10
C LEU A 30 -5.17 -15.81 12.96
N GLY A 31 -4.61 -16.41 11.92
CA GLY A 31 -4.51 -15.80 10.61
C GLY A 31 -5.92 -15.50 10.15
N THR A 32 -6.37 -14.26 10.37
CA THR A 32 -7.51 -13.73 9.63
C THR A 32 -7.11 -13.78 8.16
N PHE A 33 -7.58 -14.83 7.47
CA PHE A 33 -7.70 -14.80 6.03
C PHE A 33 -8.70 -13.68 5.72
N CYS A 34 -8.21 -12.45 5.61
CA CYS A 34 -8.92 -11.44 4.84
C CYS A 34 -9.07 -12.06 3.46
N SER A 35 -10.29 -12.56 3.16
CA SER A 35 -10.67 -12.81 1.78
C SER A 35 -10.43 -11.48 1.08
N GLN A 36 -9.39 -11.42 0.27
CA GLN A 36 -9.09 -10.26 -0.55
C GLN A 36 -10.32 -10.11 -1.46
N ALA A 37 -11.22 -9.21 -1.11
CA ALA A 37 -12.03 -8.58 -2.12
C ALA A 37 -10.99 -8.04 -3.10
N SER A 38 -10.92 -8.64 -4.31
CA SER A 38 -9.98 -8.25 -5.35
C SER A 38 -10.04 -6.74 -5.49
N ALA A 39 -9.15 -6.06 -4.81
CA ALA A 39 -9.21 -4.61 -4.72
C ALA A 39 -8.60 -4.10 -6.01
N HIS A 40 -9.45 -3.72 -6.98
CA HIS A 40 -8.99 -3.04 -8.18
C HIS A 40 -7.95 -1.98 -7.82
N GLY A 41 -6.87 -1.96 -8.57
CA GLY A 41 -5.85 -0.93 -8.49
C GLY A 41 -6.26 0.36 -9.20
N LEU A 42 -5.40 1.34 -9.12
CA LEU A 42 -5.49 2.60 -9.86
C LEU A 42 -4.10 2.94 -10.36
N TRP A 43 -3.97 3.25 -11.67
CA TRP A 43 -2.74 3.81 -12.24
C TRP A 43 -3.07 4.72 -13.41
N THR A 44 -2.07 5.43 -13.93
CA THR A 44 -2.21 6.18 -15.17
C THR A 44 -1.41 5.51 -16.27
N GLU A 45 -1.93 5.57 -17.48
CA GLU A 45 -1.30 5.01 -18.67
C GLU A 45 -1.47 5.99 -19.85
N GLU A 46 -0.40 6.22 -20.59
CA GLU A 46 -0.49 7.01 -21.82
C GLU A 46 -1.01 6.11 -22.96
N ARG A 47 -2.17 6.45 -23.49
CA ARG A 47 -2.84 5.72 -24.57
C ARG A 47 -3.29 6.68 -25.67
N ARG A 48 -2.77 6.48 -26.88
CA ARG A 48 -3.13 7.30 -28.06
C ARG A 48 -3.00 8.81 -27.82
N GLY A 49 -1.96 9.22 -27.11
CA GLY A 49 -1.70 10.61 -26.78
C GLY A 49 -2.54 11.20 -25.65
N ASN A 50 -3.35 10.39 -24.96
CA ASN A 50 -4.09 10.78 -23.76
C ASN A 50 -3.50 10.10 -22.52
N ILE A 51 -3.59 10.74 -21.37
CA ILE A 51 -3.29 10.13 -20.08
C ILE A 51 -4.61 9.59 -19.53
N GLU A 52 -4.78 8.28 -19.62
CA GLU A 52 -5.98 7.58 -19.12
C GLU A 52 -5.77 7.18 -17.65
N VAL A 53 -6.83 7.28 -16.86
CA VAL A 53 -6.89 6.70 -15.52
C VAL A 53 -7.43 5.28 -15.64
N VAL A 54 -6.58 4.30 -15.35
CA VAL A 54 -6.95 2.88 -15.42
C VAL A 54 -7.34 2.40 -14.03
N TYR A 55 -8.44 1.65 -13.99
CA TYR A 55 -8.98 1.06 -12.77
C TYR A 55 -9.20 -0.43 -13.02
N GLY A 56 -8.45 -1.31 -12.35
CA GLY A 56 -8.54 -2.72 -12.63
C GLY A 56 -7.70 -3.60 -11.71
N HIS A 57 -7.74 -4.91 -11.95
CA HIS A 57 -6.90 -5.91 -11.32
C HIS A 57 -6.06 -6.59 -12.40
N GLY A 58 -4.75 -6.50 -12.29
CA GLY A 58 -3.86 -7.00 -13.34
C GLY A 58 -4.04 -6.26 -14.66
N ALA A 59 -4.28 -7.00 -15.73
CA ALA A 59 -4.49 -6.45 -17.07
C ALA A 59 -5.90 -5.90 -17.32
N GLU A 60 -6.81 -6.01 -16.35
CA GLU A 60 -8.17 -5.50 -16.49
C GLU A 60 -8.20 -3.97 -16.54
N ASP A 61 -9.13 -3.46 -17.34
CA ASP A 61 -9.50 -2.04 -17.39
C ASP A 61 -11.00 -1.95 -17.13
N SER A 62 -11.34 -1.95 -15.85
CA SER A 62 -12.72 -2.01 -15.39
C SER A 62 -13.36 -0.62 -15.40
N LYS A 63 -14.64 -0.58 -15.72
CA LYS A 63 -15.42 0.63 -15.62
C LYS A 63 -15.48 1.16 -14.20
N PHE A 64 -15.40 2.48 -14.04
CA PHE A 64 -15.58 3.14 -12.75
C PHE A 64 -16.29 4.49 -12.90
N LYS A 65 -16.87 4.99 -11.82
CA LYS A 65 -17.48 6.31 -11.78
C LYS A 65 -16.40 7.37 -11.66
N ALA A 66 -16.17 8.14 -12.74
CA ALA A 66 -15.12 9.16 -12.79
C ALA A 66 -15.28 10.27 -11.72
N GLN A 67 -16.50 10.47 -11.19
CA GLN A 67 -16.79 11.37 -10.07
C GLN A 67 -16.06 10.98 -8.76
N LYS A 68 -15.63 9.72 -8.64
CA LYS A 68 -14.82 9.24 -7.51
C LYS A 68 -13.39 9.77 -7.51
N ILE A 69 -12.90 10.33 -8.63
CA ILE A 69 -11.59 11.00 -8.65
C ILE A 69 -11.70 12.26 -7.79
N SER A 70 -11.02 12.24 -6.66
CA SER A 70 -10.97 13.33 -5.68
C SER A 70 -9.92 14.39 -6.01
N GLY A 71 -8.92 14.06 -6.85
CA GLY A 71 -7.92 15.00 -7.32
C GLY A 71 -6.95 14.40 -8.33
N ALA A 72 -6.38 15.28 -9.16
CA ALA A 72 -5.26 14.99 -10.04
C ALA A 72 -4.31 16.19 -10.05
N TRP A 73 -3.01 15.92 -10.04
CA TRP A 73 -1.98 16.96 -9.96
C TRP A 73 -0.84 16.59 -10.90
N ALA A 74 -0.40 17.56 -11.71
CA ALA A 74 0.74 17.43 -12.59
C ALA A 74 1.81 18.43 -12.23
N PHE A 75 3.06 18.08 -12.50
CA PHE A 75 4.24 18.90 -12.24
C PHE A 75 5.21 18.80 -13.41
N ASP A 76 5.89 19.89 -13.71
CA ASP A 76 6.99 19.91 -14.66
C ASP A 76 8.29 19.35 -14.03
N ALA A 77 9.37 19.29 -14.80
CA ALA A 77 10.65 18.77 -14.34
C ALA A 77 11.29 19.60 -13.20
N ALA A 78 10.89 20.86 -13.05
CA ALA A 78 11.32 21.74 -11.97
C ALA A 78 10.40 21.64 -10.72
N GLY A 79 9.46 20.70 -10.69
CA GLY A 79 8.51 20.52 -9.60
C GLY A 79 7.41 21.59 -9.52
N LYS A 80 7.26 22.44 -10.54
CA LYS A 80 6.21 23.44 -10.60
C LYS A 80 4.90 22.80 -11.05
N MET A 81 3.81 23.13 -10.36
CA MET A 81 2.48 22.61 -10.67
C MET A 81 1.99 23.06 -12.05
N ILE A 82 1.48 22.11 -12.83
CA ILE A 82 0.81 22.31 -14.10
C ILE A 82 -0.70 22.14 -13.88
N PRO A 83 -1.56 23.05 -14.37
CA PRO A 83 -3.01 22.85 -14.35
C PRO A 83 -3.41 21.55 -15.05
N VAL A 84 -4.34 20.80 -14.45
CA VAL A 84 -4.88 19.55 -14.99
C VAL A 84 -6.39 19.61 -15.02
N THR A 85 -6.96 19.32 -16.18
CA THR A 85 -8.39 19.05 -16.31
C THR A 85 -8.65 17.55 -16.19
N VAL A 86 -9.60 17.16 -15.35
CA VAL A 86 -10.09 15.79 -15.27
C VAL A 86 -11.33 15.69 -16.16
N GLU A 87 -11.17 15.09 -17.32
CA GLU A 87 -12.28 14.77 -18.22
C GLU A 87 -12.99 13.53 -17.68
N ARG A 88 -14.21 13.72 -17.18
CA ARG A 88 -15.01 12.65 -16.57
C ARG A 88 -15.95 12.07 -17.61
N LEU A 89 -15.63 10.90 -18.10
CA LEU A 89 -16.41 10.15 -19.07
C LEU A 89 -17.43 9.24 -18.35
N ALA A 90 -18.26 8.55 -19.09
CA ALA A 90 -19.34 7.74 -18.53
C ALA A 90 -18.84 6.60 -17.61
N ASP A 91 -17.70 6.00 -17.95
CA ASP A 91 -17.17 4.79 -17.34
C ASP A 91 -15.65 4.84 -17.04
N HIS A 92 -14.96 5.96 -17.37
CA HIS A 92 -13.55 6.19 -17.11
C HIS A 92 -13.23 7.69 -17.04
N ALA A 93 -11.95 8.04 -16.89
CA ALA A 93 -11.49 9.41 -16.88
C ALA A 93 -10.16 9.58 -17.62
N ARG A 94 -10.00 10.77 -18.24
CA ARG A 94 -8.74 11.23 -18.81
C ARG A 94 -8.21 12.41 -18.05
N LEU A 95 -6.89 12.52 -18.03
CA LEU A 95 -6.21 13.66 -17.44
C LEU A 95 -5.60 14.50 -18.58
N GLN A 96 -5.96 15.76 -18.58
CA GLN A 96 -5.51 16.71 -19.60
C GLN A 96 -4.68 17.80 -18.90
N PRO A 97 -3.36 17.58 -18.70
CA PRO A 97 -2.46 18.61 -18.21
C PRO A 97 -2.26 19.66 -19.30
N LEU A 98 -2.13 20.93 -18.88
CA LEU A 98 -1.96 22.07 -19.81
C LEU A 98 -0.66 21.99 -20.63
N SER A 99 0.36 21.29 -20.13
CA SER A 99 1.61 20.99 -20.83
C SER A 99 2.09 19.59 -20.43
N LYS A 100 3.10 19.06 -21.15
CA LYS A 100 3.65 17.72 -20.88
C LYS A 100 4.17 17.64 -19.45
N PRO A 101 3.64 16.75 -18.60
CA PRO A 101 4.07 16.61 -17.22
C PRO A 101 5.38 15.81 -17.14
N ALA A 102 6.17 16.07 -16.11
CA ALA A 102 7.25 15.20 -15.67
C ALA A 102 6.79 14.21 -14.60
N VAL A 103 5.87 14.67 -13.74
CA VAL A 103 5.26 13.86 -12.69
C VAL A 103 3.76 14.11 -12.67
N MET A 104 2.99 13.07 -12.45
CA MET A 104 1.54 13.17 -12.23
C MET A 104 1.10 12.30 -11.05
N SER A 105 0.13 12.78 -10.31
CA SER A 105 -0.49 12.00 -9.25
C SER A 105 -2.01 12.10 -9.31
N VAL A 106 -2.68 11.02 -8.90
CA VAL A 106 -4.14 10.88 -8.89
C VAL A 106 -4.58 10.32 -7.55
N ALA A 107 -5.68 10.83 -7.04
CA ALA A 107 -6.37 10.29 -5.88
C ALA A 107 -7.83 9.98 -6.23
N LEU A 108 -8.31 8.83 -5.78
CA LEU A 108 -9.68 8.37 -5.96
C LEU A 108 -10.24 7.94 -4.60
N ASN A 109 -11.38 8.51 -4.22
CA ASN A 109 -12.18 8.05 -3.08
C ASN A 109 -13.23 7.07 -3.61
N ASN A 110 -13.00 5.77 -3.38
CA ASN A 110 -13.90 4.73 -3.89
C ASN A 110 -15.18 4.58 -3.04
N GLY A 111 -15.27 5.33 -1.93
CA GLY A 111 -16.43 5.34 -1.05
C GLY A 111 -16.38 4.27 0.04
N MET A 112 -17.47 4.22 0.80
CA MET A 112 -17.65 3.26 1.87
C MET A 112 -18.23 1.96 1.31
N TRP A 113 -17.84 0.86 1.92
CA TRP A 113 -18.27 -0.49 1.53
C TRP A 113 -18.55 -1.28 2.79
N SER A 114 -19.74 -1.85 2.86
CA SER A 114 -20.14 -2.72 3.96
C SER A 114 -20.35 -4.14 3.48
N GLN A 115 -19.87 -5.11 4.23
CA GLN A 115 -20.07 -6.52 3.95
C GLN A 115 -21.16 -7.09 4.86
N THR A 116 -22.15 -7.74 4.26
CA THR A 116 -23.21 -8.46 4.96
C THR A 116 -22.75 -9.87 5.39
N ALA A 117 -23.49 -10.52 6.27
CA ALA A 117 -23.15 -11.86 6.77
C ALA A 117 -23.05 -12.93 5.65
N ASP A 118 -23.78 -12.77 4.56
CA ASP A 118 -23.70 -13.61 3.35
C ASP A 118 -22.55 -13.22 2.40
N LYS A 119 -21.59 -12.41 2.90
CA LYS A 119 -20.36 -11.98 2.21
C LYS A 119 -20.57 -11.08 0.99
N LYS A 120 -21.75 -10.50 0.83
CA LYS A 120 -22.00 -9.51 -0.23
C LYS A 120 -21.48 -8.14 0.19
N TRP A 121 -20.86 -7.44 -0.77
CA TRP A 121 -20.40 -6.06 -0.58
C TRP A 121 -21.40 -5.07 -1.13
N VAL A 122 -21.75 -4.07 -0.33
CA VAL A 122 -22.64 -2.95 -0.68
C VAL A 122 -21.86 -1.66 -0.59
N ASN A 123 -21.92 -0.81 -1.61
CA ASN A 123 -21.19 0.47 -1.65
C ASN A 123 -21.93 1.55 -0.83
N GLU A 124 -22.06 1.31 0.46
CA GLU A 124 -22.67 2.21 1.45
C GLU A 124 -21.97 2.03 2.81
N GLY A 125 -22.04 3.04 3.67
CA GLY A 125 -21.59 2.95 5.05
C GLY A 125 -22.45 2.00 5.90
N ARG A 126 -21.92 1.50 7.00
CA ARG A 126 -22.58 0.53 7.88
C ARG A 126 -23.98 0.97 8.31
N SER A 127 -24.17 2.24 8.67
CA SER A 127 -25.45 2.76 9.13
C SER A 127 -26.59 2.59 8.12
N LYS A 128 -26.27 2.43 6.82
CA LYS A 128 -27.21 2.22 5.74
C LYS A 128 -27.37 0.77 5.31
N VAL A 129 -26.60 -0.16 5.89
CA VAL A 129 -26.60 -1.59 5.53
C VAL A 129 -26.95 -2.43 6.74
N PRO A 130 -28.24 -2.76 6.94
CA PRO A 130 -28.68 -3.61 8.04
C PRO A 130 -27.95 -4.96 8.05
N GLY A 131 -27.42 -5.35 9.20
CA GLY A 131 -26.67 -6.62 9.36
C GLY A 131 -25.27 -6.60 8.77
N ALA A 132 -24.68 -5.44 8.50
CA ALA A 132 -23.30 -5.34 8.10
C ALA A 132 -22.35 -5.86 9.20
N VAL A 133 -21.49 -6.82 8.83
CA VAL A 133 -20.52 -7.45 9.75
C VAL A 133 -19.18 -6.72 9.75
N THR A 134 -18.81 -6.06 8.65
CA THR A 134 -17.64 -5.19 8.54
C THR A 134 -17.92 -4.05 7.57
N ALA A 135 -17.22 -2.96 7.75
CA ALA A 135 -17.33 -1.82 6.85
C ALA A 135 -15.98 -1.10 6.72
N LEU A 136 -15.66 -0.67 5.52
CA LEU A 136 -14.42 0.06 5.25
C LEU A 136 -14.67 1.19 4.24
N GLN A 137 -13.85 2.24 4.32
CA GLN A 137 -13.73 3.23 3.25
C GLN A 137 -12.46 2.94 2.45
N THR A 138 -12.54 3.02 1.13
CA THR A 138 -11.37 2.72 0.29
C THR A 138 -10.91 3.93 -0.50
N PHE A 139 -9.59 4.10 -0.52
CA PHE A 139 -8.88 5.14 -1.25
C PHE A 139 -7.87 4.52 -2.19
N LYS A 140 -7.66 5.15 -3.34
CA LYS A 140 -6.65 4.70 -4.30
C LYS A 140 -5.84 5.89 -4.75
N TYR A 141 -4.54 5.66 -4.89
CA TYR A 141 -3.56 6.65 -5.27
C TYR A 141 -2.70 6.14 -6.42
N SER A 142 -2.21 7.03 -7.23
CA SER A 142 -1.21 6.74 -8.27
C SER A 142 -0.20 7.87 -8.34
N LEU A 143 1.07 7.51 -8.42
CA LEU A 143 2.19 8.40 -8.76
C LEU A 143 2.80 7.91 -10.07
N ALA A 144 2.86 8.76 -11.07
CA ALA A 144 3.47 8.47 -12.38
C ALA A 144 4.64 9.39 -12.65
N ILE A 145 5.74 8.83 -13.14
CA ILE A 145 6.96 9.55 -13.52
C ILE A 145 7.18 9.36 -15.01
N TYR A 146 7.23 10.48 -15.75
CA TYR A 146 7.31 10.50 -17.22
C TYR A 146 8.65 11.01 -17.76
N GLN A 147 9.48 11.62 -16.91
CA GLN A 147 10.78 12.18 -17.33
C GLN A 147 11.87 11.75 -16.34
N PRO A 148 13.10 11.49 -16.83
CA PRO A 148 14.22 11.13 -15.97
C PRO A 148 14.70 12.33 -15.14
N GLY A 149 15.36 12.04 -14.01
CA GLY A 149 16.04 13.02 -13.18
C GLY A 149 15.12 14.05 -12.51
N VAL A 150 13.83 13.78 -12.39
CA VAL A 150 12.87 14.72 -11.79
C VAL A 150 12.99 14.74 -10.28
N GLU A 151 12.90 15.93 -9.69
CA GLU A 151 12.67 16.08 -8.26
C GLU A 151 11.19 15.88 -7.96
N LEU A 152 10.88 14.94 -7.07
CA LEU A 152 9.49 14.65 -6.73
C LEU A 152 8.90 15.79 -5.89
N PRO A 153 7.70 16.28 -6.25
CA PRO A 153 7.01 17.29 -5.45
C PRO A 153 6.56 16.69 -4.11
N PRO A 154 6.22 17.54 -3.12
CA PRO A 154 5.66 17.06 -1.86
C PRO A 154 4.39 16.23 -2.07
N LEU A 155 4.41 14.94 -1.67
CA LEU A 155 3.34 13.97 -1.89
C LEU A 155 2.24 13.99 -0.81
N LYS A 156 2.04 15.11 -0.12
CA LYS A 156 1.07 15.25 1.00
C LYS A 156 -0.38 14.91 0.63
N ARG A 157 -0.71 14.87 -0.67
CA ARG A 157 -2.05 14.53 -1.17
C ARG A 157 -2.26 13.03 -1.37
N LEU A 158 -1.19 12.25 -1.31
CA LEU A 158 -1.21 10.78 -1.38
C LEU A 158 -0.94 10.25 0.02
N ARG A 159 -1.98 9.76 0.69
CA ARG A 159 -1.83 9.21 2.04
C ARG A 159 -0.97 7.95 2.05
N LEU A 160 -1.07 7.12 1.01
CA LEU A 160 -0.16 6.01 0.76
C LEU A 160 0.58 6.30 -0.53
N ALA A 161 1.91 6.23 -0.52
CA ALA A 161 2.74 6.49 -1.69
C ALA A 161 3.94 5.54 -1.76
N ILE A 162 4.28 5.07 -2.96
CA ILE A 162 5.56 4.41 -3.26
C ILE A 162 6.45 5.47 -3.90
N VAL A 163 7.57 5.75 -3.24
CA VAL A 163 8.54 6.78 -3.66
C VAL A 163 9.81 6.09 -4.13
N PRO A 164 10.23 6.25 -5.39
CA PRO A 164 11.51 5.71 -5.83
C PRO A 164 12.68 6.48 -5.17
N GLU A 165 13.72 5.78 -4.77
CA GLU A 165 14.96 6.34 -4.21
C GLU A 165 16.09 6.42 -5.26
N ALA A 166 15.80 6.03 -6.50
CA ALA A 166 16.61 6.23 -7.68
C ALA A 166 15.71 6.62 -8.85
N ASP A 167 16.30 7.11 -9.94
CA ASP A 167 15.53 7.43 -11.16
C ASP A 167 14.96 6.14 -11.77
N PRO A 168 13.63 5.94 -11.74
CA PRO A 168 13.03 4.69 -12.22
C PRO A 168 13.17 4.50 -13.73
N LEU A 169 13.32 5.58 -14.50
CA LEU A 169 13.46 5.50 -15.96
C LEU A 169 14.87 5.04 -16.38
N GLY A 170 15.87 5.28 -15.53
CA GLY A 170 17.26 4.88 -15.79
C GLY A 170 17.66 3.50 -15.25
N VAL A 171 16.77 2.81 -14.49
CA VAL A 171 17.14 1.53 -13.88
C VAL A 171 17.18 0.38 -14.89
N GLY A 172 16.27 0.35 -15.84
CA GLY A 172 16.17 -0.70 -16.86
C GLY A 172 15.71 -2.07 -16.35
N PRO A 173 15.23 -2.95 -17.26
CA PRO A 173 14.76 -4.29 -16.92
C PRO A 173 15.84 -5.17 -16.29
N GLY A 174 15.45 -6.03 -15.39
CA GLY A 174 16.34 -6.94 -14.65
C GLY A 174 17.10 -6.30 -13.50
N ASN A 175 17.13 -4.97 -13.40
CA ASN A 175 17.81 -4.25 -12.34
C ASN A 175 16.85 -3.89 -11.19
N ASN A 176 17.41 -3.60 -10.04
CA ASN A 176 16.66 -3.32 -8.83
C ASN A 176 16.44 -1.81 -8.65
N LEU A 177 15.18 -1.41 -8.51
CA LEU A 177 14.77 -0.08 -8.12
C LEU A 177 14.56 -0.02 -6.60
N PRO A 178 15.38 0.73 -5.86
CA PRO A 178 15.09 0.99 -4.46
C PRO A 178 13.89 1.92 -4.33
N VAL A 179 12.95 1.54 -3.47
CA VAL A 179 11.73 2.30 -3.22
C VAL A 179 11.50 2.47 -1.72
N ARG A 180 10.73 3.49 -1.35
CA ARG A 180 10.24 3.69 0.01
C ARG A 180 8.73 3.85 -0.01
N VAL A 181 8.04 3.19 0.93
CA VAL A 181 6.60 3.35 1.11
C VAL A 181 6.34 4.32 2.26
N LEU A 182 5.50 5.30 1.99
CA LEU A 182 5.07 6.31 2.96
C LEU A 182 3.57 6.17 3.23
N LEU A 183 3.19 6.19 4.50
CA LEU A 183 1.81 6.33 4.95
C LEU A 183 1.68 7.66 5.70
N ASP A 184 0.80 8.55 5.23
CA ASP A 184 0.63 9.90 5.74
C ASP A 184 1.97 10.68 5.86
N GLY A 185 2.83 10.48 4.84
CA GLY A 185 4.16 11.11 4.73
C GLY A 185 5.26 10.50 5.60
N LYS A 186 4.98 9.43 6.34
CA LYS A 186 5.96 8.74 7.21
C LYS A 186 6.31 7.36 6.65
N PRO A 187 7.58 6.94 6.74
CA PRO A 187 7.96 5.59 6.37
C PRO A 187 7.15 4.53 7.12
N VAL A 188 6.73 3.48 6.43
CA VAL A 188 5.94 2.39 7.01
C VAL A 188 6.55 1.03 6.69
N SER A 189 6.75 0.22 7.73
CA SER A 189 7.28 -1.14 7.62
C SER A 189 6.17 -2.18 7.38
N GLY A 190 6.58 -3.35 6.86
CA GLY A 190 5.68 -4.50 6.70
C GLY A 190 4.70 -4.39 5.54
N ILE A 191 4.82 -3.37 4.69
CA ILE A 191 3.99 -3.22 3.50
C ILE A 191 4.47 -4.17 2.41
N LYS A 192 3.55 -4.98 1.91
CA LYS A 192 3.79 -5.89 0.79
C LYS A 192 3.70 -5.13 -0.52
N LEU A 193 4.72 -5.29 -1.36
CA LEU A 193 4.82 -4.68 -2.69
C LEU A 193 4.65 -5.73 -3.78
N ILE A 194 3.94 -5.35 -4.82
CA ILE A 194 3.74 -6.12 -6.05
C ILE A 194 4.56 -5.42 -7.12
N GLY A 195 5.60 -6.07 -7.64
CA GLY A 195 6.56 -5.46 -8.55
C GLY A 195 6.07 -5.31 -9.99
N ASP A 196 5.12 -6.15 -10.40
CA ASP A 196 4.45 -6.08 -11.71
C ASP A 196 2.95 -6.30 -11.54
N TYR A 197 2.26 -5.26 -11.14
CA TYR A 197 0.83 -5.34 -10.84
C TYR A 197 -0.02 -5.68 -12.07
N ARG A 198 0.42 -5.31 -13.27
CA ARG A 198 -0.34 -5.59 -14.50
C ARG A 198 -0.31 -7.05 -14.92
N SER A 199 0.84 -7.71 -14.75
CA SER A 199 1.01 -9.10 -15.22
C SER A 199 0.83 -10.11 -14.09
N GLN A 200 1.18 -9.72 -12.85
CA GLN A 200 1.19 -10.59 -11.66
C GLN A 200 0.63 -9.87 -10.44
N PRO A 201 -0.67 -9.49 -10.45
CA PRO A 201 -1.27 -8.62 -9.44
C PRO A 201 -1.32 -9.22 -8.03
N ASP A 202 -1.17 -10.52 -7.89
CA ASP A 202 -1.22 -11.24 -6.61
C ASP A 202 0.17 -11.70 -6.12
N GLU A 203 1.24 -11.45 -6.91
CA GLU A 203 2.61 -11.86 -6.55
C GLU A 203 3.30 -10.79 -5.69
N ILE A 204 3.57 -11.14 -4.43
CA ILE A 204 4.35 -10.28 -3.54
C ILE A 204 5.84 -10.38 -3.92
N SER A 205 6.40 -9.27 -4.37
CA SER A 205 7.81 -9.18 -4.80
C SER A 205 8.74 -8.77 -3.64
N ALA A 206 8.26 -7.95 -2.71
CA ALA A 206 9.04 -7.50 -1.56
C ALA A 206 8.14 -7.06 -0.40
N THR A 207 8.75 -6.86 0.76
CA THR A 207 8.09 -6.27 1.95
C THR A 207 9.00 -5.19 2.51
N THR A 208 8.43 -4.06 2.93
CA THR A 208 9.21 -2.93 3.46
C THR A 208 9.85 -3.24 4.80
N ASP A 209 11.08 -2.76 4.99
CA ASP A 209 11.85 -2.79 6.24
C ASP A 209 11.35 -1.75 7.26
N ALA A 210 12.06 -1.64 8.40
CA ALA A 210 11.74 -0.67 9.46
C ALA A 210 11.84 0.80 9.02
N GLN A 211 12.55 1.10 7.94
CA GLN A 211 12.67 2.42 7.33
C GLN A 211 11.70 2.63 6.16
N GLY A 212 10.76 1.69 5.96
CA GLY A 212 9.82 1.71 4.86
C GLY A 212 10.44 1.40 3.49
N ARG A 213 11.66 0.88 3.43
CA ARG A 213 12.40 0.61 2.20
C ARG A 213 12.18 -0.81 1.70
N ALA A 214 12.21 -0.95 0.40
CA ALA A 214 12.25 -2.23 -0.30
C ALA A 214 13.00 -2.08 -1.62
N SER A 215 13.33 -3.19 -2.25
CA SER A 215 13.98 -3.24 -3.56
C SER A 215 13.09 -4.05 -4.50
N ILE A 216 12.74 -3.48 -5.67
CA ILE A 216 11.86 -4.08 -6.66
C ILE A 216 12.61 -4.25 -7.97
N THR A 217 12.63 -5.46 -8.50
CA THR A 217 13.18 -5.71 -9.84
C THR A 217 12.25 -5.10 -10.90
N VAL A 218 12.77 -4.19 -11.71
CA VAL A 218 12.08 -3.65 -12.90
C VAL A 218 11.92 -4.79 -13.90
N ARG A 219 10.71 -5.05 -14.38
CA ARG A 219 10.44 -6.22 -15.23
C ARG A 219 10.19 -5.87 -16.69
N ASN A 220 9.73 -4.67 -16.97
CA ASN A 220 9.27 -4.29 -18.30
C ASN A 220 10.08 -3.15 -18.90
N GLU A 221 10.42 -3.24 -20.19
CA GLU A 221 10.94 -2.12 -20.96
C GLU A 221 9.88 -1.04 -21.20
N GLY A 222 8.61 -1.45 -21.27
CA GLY A 222 7.46 -0.56 -21.36
C GLY A 222 6.96 -0.09 -20.00
N LEU A 223 5.63 -0.07 -19.85
CA LEU A 223 4.97 0.39 -18.64
C LEU A 223 5.24 -0.56 -17.48
N ASN A 224 5.80 -0.04 -16.42
CA ASN A 224 5.92 -0.68 -15.11
C ASN A 224 4.87 -0.11 -14.17
N VAL A 225 4.19 -0.97 -13.43
CA VAL A 225 3.23 -0.61 -12.38
C VAL A 225 3.57 -1.39 -11.11
N ILE A 226 4.25 -0.71 -10.19
CA ILE A 226 4.54 -1.23 -8.87
C ILE A 226 3.39 -0.84 -7.95
N ALA A 227 2.84 -1.79 -7.19
CA ALA A 227 1.69 -1.53 -6.34
C ALA A 227 1.94 -1.92 -4.88
N ALA A 228 1.20 -1.26 -3.99
CA ALA A 228 1.12 -1.59 -2.58
C ALA A 228 -0.27 -1.31 -2.04
N GLN A 229 -0.65 -2.05 -1.00
CA GLN A 229 -1.91 -1.83 -0.31
C GLN A 229 -1.74 -1.99 1.20
N THR A 230 -2.56 -1.28 1.95
CA THR A 230 -2.61 -1.38 3.41
C THR A 230 -4.01 -1.09 3.92
N VAL A 231 -4.26 -1.50 5.15
CA VAL A 231 -5.50 -1.23 5.87
C VAL A 231 -5.15 -0.59 7.21
N VAL A 232 -5.85 0.48 7.56
CA VAL A 232 -5.70 1.19 8.84
C VAL A 232 -7.01 1.11 9.60
N LYS A 233 -6.95 0.72 10.86
CA LYS A 233 -8.14 0.71 11.73
C LYS A 233 -8.60 2.13 12.06
N VAL A 234 -9.91 2.31 12.06
CA VAL A 234 -10.57 3.56 12.41
C VAL A 234 -11.40 3.35 13.68
N SER A 235 -11.28 4.26 14.63
CA SER A 235 -12.09 4.26 15.86
C SER A 235 -13.01 5.47 15.88
N GLY A 236 -14.21 5.27 16.45
CA GLY A 236 -15.17 6.35 16.66
C GLY A 236 -15.97 6.77 15.42
N ASN A 237 -15.85 6.07 14.29
CA ASN A 237 -16.68 6.29 13.11
C ASN A 237 -17.77 5.19 13.05
N PRO A 238 -19.08 5.54 13.08
CA PRO A 238 -20.14 4.55 13.07
C PRO A 238 -20.29 3.81 11.73
N ASP A 239 -19.78 4.39 10.65
CA ASP A 239 -19.97 3.89 9.29
C ASP A 239 -18.86 2.98 8.79
N ILE A 240 -17.67 3.00 9.41
CA ILE A 240 -16.52 2.21 8.98
C ILE A 240 -15.68 1.72 10.18
N ASP A 241 -15.07 0.57 10.03
CA ASP A 241 -14.08 0.01 10.95
C ASP A 241 -12.66 0.30 10.52
N GLU A 242 -12.47 0.43 9.20
CA GLU A 242 -11.16 0.45 8.56
C GLU A 242 -11.13 1.39 7.35
N GLU A 243 -9.94 1.89 7.05
CA GLU A 243 -9.62 2.53 5.77
C GLU A 243 -8.66 1.65 4.99
N GLY A 244 -9.10 1.18 3.82
CA GLY A 244 -8.27 0.46 2.87
C GLY A 244 -7.64 1.42 1.88
N MET A 245 -6.33 1.33 1.68
CA MET A 245 -5.59 2.17 0.74
C MET A 245 -4.82 1.31 -0.25
N PHE A 246 -4.89 1.70 -1.50
CA PHE A 246 -4.07 1.18 -2.59
C PHE A 246 -3.22 2.32 -3.16
N THR A 247 -2.01 2.04 -3.58
CA THR A 247 -1.16 2.98 -4.33
C THR A 247 -0.38 2.29 -5.42
N SER A 248 -0.11 3.01 -6.50
CA SER A 248 0.82 2.59 -7.55
C SER A 248 1.91 3.62 -7.78
N LEU A 249 3.09 3.13 -8.18
CA LEU A 249 4.14 3.89 -8.85
C LEU A 249 4.21 3.39 -10.29
N THR A 250 4.06 4.31 -11.25
CA THR A 250 4.11 4.01 -12.68
C THR A 250 5.23 4.77 -13.38
N PHE A 251 5.89 4.11 -14.30
CA PHE A 251 6.90 4.68 -15.18
C PHE A 251 7.06 3.80 -16.43
N VAL A 252 7.55 4.40 -17.51
CA VAL A 252 7.91 3.66 -18.74
C VAL A 252 9.42 3.52 -18.74
N GLY A 253 9.92 2.29 -18.75
CA GLY A 253 11.33 2.01 -18.86
C GLY A 253 11.88 2.51 -20.22
N GLU A 254 13.17 2.82 -20.28
CA GLU A 254 13.81 3.17 -21.53
C GLU A 254 13.93 1.89 -22.38
N ALA A 255 13.36 1.90 -23.59
CA ALA A 255 13.57 0.81 -24.53
C ALA A 255 15.05 0.82 -24.95
N HIS A 256 15.77 -0.27 -24.66
CA HIS A 256 17.09 -0.46 -25.21
C HIS A 256 16.93 -0.69 -26.72
N HIS A 257 17.27 0.28 -27.52
CA HIS A 257 17.46 0.11 -28.97
C HIS A 257 18.79 -0.62 -29.16
N GLU A 258 18.73 -1.91 -29.52
CA GLU A 258 19.87 -2.64 -30.07
C GLU A 258 20.23 -2.08 -31.47
#